data_673528c532762dd998f5c19adc4736d2
#
_entry.id   673528c532762dd998f5c19adc4736d2
#
_cell.length_a   1.000
_cell.length_b   1.000
_cell.length_c   1.000
_cell.angle_alpha   90.00
_cell.angle_beta   90.00
_cell.angle_gamma   90.00
#
_symmetry.space_group_name_H-M   'P 1'
#
loop_
_entity.id
_entity.type
_entity.pdbx_description
1 polymer ?
#
loop_
_entity_poly.entity_id
_entity_poly.type
_entity_poly.pdbx_seq_one_letter_code
_entity_poly.pdbx_strand_id
1 'polypeptide(L)'
;MPIDNLNIESKLKFSKRLGALIKGHQQEMLQVLNDNEDLQTLVEQLLKENDTLKSQLADEKAKNIQLQTEIEQLRNRPIHTNTYIENEYINQQHNYSQTTQ
;
A
#
# COMPACT_ATOMS: atom_id res chain seq x y z
N MET A 1 -70.54 19.67 -9.37
CA MET A 1 -70.11 20.50 -10.45
C MET A 1 -69.02 19.82 -11.22
N PRO A 2 -69.17 19.84 -12.55
CA PRO A 2 -68.21 19.14 -13.39
C PRO A 2 -66.80 19.66 -13.25
N ILE A 3 -66.61 20.91 -12.93
CA ILE A 3 -65.29 21.55 -12.82
C ILE A 3 -64.52 20.97 -11.67
N ASP A 4 -65.24 20.63 -10.60
CA ASP A 4 -64.56 20.07 -9.43
C ASP A 4 -64.02 18.68 -9.69
N ASN A 5 -64.73 17.89 -10.51
CA ASN A 5 -64.24 16.55 -10.85
C ASN A 5 -62.98 16.60 -11.68
N LEU A 6 -62.93 17.52 -12.68
CA LEU A 6 -61.75 17.71 -13.48
C LEU A 6 -60.58 18.16 -12.62
N ASN A 7 -60.85 19.04 -11.69
CA ASN A 7 -59.83 19.56 -10.80
C ASN A 7 -59.30 18.45 -9.89
N ILE A 8 -60.16 17.59 -9.40
CA ILE A 8 -59.80 16.49 -8.56
C ILE A 8 -58.95 15.48 -9.33
N GLU A 9 -59.34 15.17 -10.56
CA GLU A 9 -58.54 14.26 -11.39
C GLU A 9 -57.12 14.80 -11.65
N SER A 10 -57.03 16.07 -11.99
CA SER A 10 -55.74 16.72 -12.22
C SER A 10 -54.88 16.68 -10.99
N LYS A 11 -55.47 16.99 -9.85
CA LYS A 11 -54.74 16.96 -8.58
C LYS A 11 -54.31 15.56 -8.23
N LEU A 12 -55.12 14.57 -8.52
CA LEU A 12 -54.79 13.18 -8.23
C LEU A 12 -53.63 12.71 -9.08
N LYS A 13 -53.67 13.04 -10.38
CA LYS A 13 -52.57 12.70 -11.28
C LYS A 13 -51.27 13.37 -10.87
N PHE A 14 -51.34 14.64 -10.52
CA PHE A 14 -50.18 15.38 -10.05
C PHE A 14 -49.60 14.75 -8.77
N SER A 15 -50.50 14.44 -7.84
CA SER A 15 -50.09 13.85 -6.59
C SER A 15 -49.39 12.49 -6.77
N LYS A 16 -49.90 11.69 -7.70
CA LYS A 16 -49.29 10.39 -8.01
C LYS A 16 -47.91 10.56 -8.63
N ARG A 17 -47.77 11.52 -9.55
CA ARG A 17 -46.46 11.80 -10.16
C ARG A 17 -45.48 12.29 -9.13
N LEU A 18 -45.90 13.18 -8.27
CA LEU A 18 -45.07 13.72 -7.22
C LEU A 18 -44.63 12.64 -6.27
N GLY A 19 -45.55 11.77 -5.88
CA GLY A 19 -45.22 10.64 -5.00
C GLY A 19 -44.21 9.70 -5.62
N ALA A 20 -44.32 9.42 -6.92
CA ALA A 20 -43.36 8.58 -7.62
C ALA A 20 -41.99 9.24 -7.68
N LEU A 21 -41.93 10.55 -7.92
CA LEU A 21 -40.68 11.28 -7.93
C LEU A 21 -40.01 11.28 -6.56
N ILE A 22 -40.77 11.51 -5.53
CA ILE A 22 -40.26 11.51 -4.16
C ILE A 22 -39.69 10.13 -3.83
N LYS A 23 -40.41 9.08 -4.16
CA LYS A 23 -39.98 7.71 -3.90
C LYS A 23 -38.68 7.40 -4.64
N GLY A 24 -38.62 7.80 -5.92
CA GLY A 24 -37.40 7.61 -6.70
C GLY A 24 -36.22 8.35 -6.12
N HIS A 25 -36.46 9.58 -5.69
CA HIS A 25 -35.41 10.38 -5.06
C HIS A 25 -34.94 9.76 -3.76
N GLN A 26 -35.84 9.24 -2.96
CA GLN A 26 -35.48 8.56 -1.71
C GLN A 26 -34.62 7.34 -1.96
N GLN A 27 -34.94 6.57 -3.01
CA GLN A 27 -34.14 5.42 -3.38
C GLN A 27 -32.75 5.81 -3.81
N GLU A 28 -32.64 6.88 -4.58
CA GLU A 28 -31.35 7.40 -4.99
C GLU A 28 -30.51 7.85 -3.80
N MET A 29 -31.13 8.52 -2.83
CA MET A 29 -30.45 8.95 -1.63
C MET A 29 -29.94 7.78 -0.82
N LEU A 30 -30.75 6.72 -0.70
CA LEU A 30 -30.31 5.52 0.00
C LEU A 30 -29.11 4.87 -0.67
N GLN A 31 -29.12 4.87 -2.01
CA GLN A 31 -27.99 4.34 -2.76
C GLN A 31 -26.72 5.14 -2.50
N VAL A 32 -26.84 6.46 -2.51
CA VAL A 32 -25.69 7.35 -2.24
C VAL A 32 -25.17 7.13 -0.82
N LEU A 33 -26.06 6.99 0.15
CA LEU A 33 -25.64 6.71 1.53
C LEU A 33 -24.88 5.39 1.62
N ASN A 34 -25.38 4.37 0.93
CA ASN A 34 -24.74 3.07 0.89
C ASN A 34 -23.35 3.17 0.26
N ASP A 35 -23.26 3.85 -0.85
CA ASP A 35 -21.99 4.07 -1.54
C ASP A 35 -21.01 4.83 -0.66
N ASN A 36 -21.50 5.81 0.10
CA ASN A 36 -20.67 6.57 1.02
C ASN A 36 -20.11 5.69 2.12
N GLU A 37 -20.93 4.81 2.67
CA GLU A 37 -20.46 3.87 3.71
C GLU A 37 -19.39 2.95 3.16
N ASP A 38 -19.61 2.42 1.96
CA ASP A 38 -18.64 1.55 1.31
C ASP A 38 -17.32 2.29 1.07
N LEU A 39 -17.41 3.52 0.60
CA LEU A 39 -16.21 4.33 0.36
C LEU A 39 -15.47 4.65 1.65
N GLN A 40 -16.20 4.94 2.73
CA GLN A 40 -15.56 5.18 4.02
C GLN A 40 -14.81 3.94 4.50
N THR A 41 -15.44 2.77 4.36
CA THR A 41 -14.79 1.52 4.74
C THR A 41 -13.53 1.30 3.92
N LEU A 42 -13.61 1.55 2.63
CA LEU A 42 -12.45 1.40 1.74
C LEU A 42 -11.34 2.37 2.12
N VAL A 43 -11.67 3.62 2.41
CA VAL A 43 -10.68 4.61 2.81
C VAL A 43 -9.99 4.17 4.11
N GLU A 44 -10.74 3.70 5.08
CA GLU A 44 -10.17 3.23 6.33
C GLU A 44 -9.23 2.05 6.10
N GLN A 45 -9.63 1.15 5.23
CA GLN A 45 -8.82 0.00 4.88
C GLN A 45 -7.52 0.42 4.19
N LEU A 46 -7.63 1.35 3.25
CA LEU A 46 -6.46 1.86 2.54
C LEU A 46 -5.51 2.62 3.47
N LEU A 47 -6.04 3.36 4.41
CA LEU A 47 -5.21 4.04 5.41
C LEU A 47 -4.44 3.05 6.26
N LYS A 48 -5.08 1.97 6.67
CA LYS A 48 -4.41 0.91 7.41
C LYS A 48 -3.31 0.26 6.61
N GLU A 49 -3.61 -0.07 5.36
CA GLU A 49 -2.62 -0.68 4.48
C GLU A 49 -1.46 0.26 4.23
N ASN A 50 -1.76 1.54 4.08
CA ASN A 50 -0.72 2.54 3.88
C ASN A 50 0.21 2.63 5.09
N ASP A 51 -0.35 2.62 6.29
CA ASP A 51 0.45 2.64 7.52
C ASP A 51 1.31 1.39 7.63
N THR A 52 0.75 0.23 7.29
CA THR A 52 1.51 -1.01 7.30
C THR A 52 2.65 -0.97 6.31
N LEU A 53 2.39 -0.48 5.10
CA LEU A 53 3.43 -0.37 4.07
C LEU A 53 4.52 0.61 4.48
N LYS A 54 4.16 1.71 5.10
CA LYS A 54 5.15 2.67 5.60
C LYS A 54 6.05 2.03 6.66
N SER A 55 5.45 1.26 7.54
CA SER A 55 6.20 0.56 8.57
C SER A 55 7.15 -0.47 7.96
N GLN A 56 6.66 -1.25 7.01
CA GLN A 56 7.49 -2.23 6.31
C GLN A 56 8.63 -1.57 5.54
N LEU A 57 8.35 -0.43 4.92
CA LEU A 57 9.38 0.31 4.20
C LEU A 57 10.45 0.81 5.15
N ALA A 58 10.06 1.32 6.31
CA ALA A 58 11.02 1.77 7.30
C ALA A 58 11.90 0.62 7.78
N ASP A 59 11.30 -0.56 8.00
CA ASP A 59 12.05 -1.74 8.42
C ASP A 59 13.04 -2.17 7.33
N GLU A 60 12.61 -2.18 6.09
CA GLU A 60 13.48 -2.55 4.99
C GLU A 60 14.62 -1.58 4.79
N LYS A 61 14.35 -0.29 4.97
CA LYS A 61 15.41 0.72 4.90
C LYS A 61 16.43 0.53 6.01
N ALA A 62 15.96 0.21 7.21
CA ALA A 62 16.87 -0.05 8.33
C ALA A 62 17.73 -1.28 8.05
N LYS A 63 17.14 -2.33 7.53
CA LYS A 63 17.89 -3.53 7.14
C LYS A 63 18.91 -3.23 6.06
N ASN A 64 18.54 -2.41 5.09
CA ASN A 64 19.46 -2.03 4.03
C ASN A 64 20.67 -1.28 4.58
N ILE A 65 20.43 -0.35 5.48
CA ILE A 65 21.52 0.40 6.11
C ILE A 65 22.42 -0.55 6.88
N GLN A 66 21.84 -1.47 7.60
CA GLN A 66 22.60 -2.47 8.36
C GLN A 66 23.45 -3.32 7.43
N LEU A 67 22.87 -3.79 6.34
CA LEU A 67 23.59 -4.61 5.37
C LEU A 67 24.72 -3.83 4.72
N GLN A 68 24.48 -2.57 4.39
CA GLN A 68 25.53 -1.72 3.82
C GLN A 68 26.68 -1.53 4.79
N THR A 69 26.36 -1.36 6.07
CA THR A 69 27.39 -1.24 7.10
C THR A 69 28.18 -2.53 7.21
N GLU A 70 27.52 -3.67 7.17
CA GLU A 70 28.20 -4.96 7.24
C GLU A 70 29.10 -5.18 6.02
N ILE A 71 28.61 -4.80 4.86
CA ILE A 71 29.41 -4.89 3.63
C ILE A 71 30.66 -4.03 3.75
N GLU A 72 30.52 -2.81 4.25
CA GLU A 72 31.66 -1.93 4.44
C GLU A 72 32.65 -2.50 5.44
N GLN A 73 32.15 -3.04 6.52
CA GLN A 73 33.01 -3.67 7.52
C GLN A 73 33.76 -4.84 6.93
N LEU A 74 33.11 -5.62 6.11
CA LEU A 74 33.77 -6.75 5.46
C LEU A 74 34.79 -6.29 4.44
N ARG A 75 34.50 -5.22 3.72
CA ARG A 75 35.45 -4.67 2.76
C ARG A 75 36.68 -4.10 3.42
N ASN A 76 36.48 -3.46 4.56
CA ASN A 76 37.57 -2.83 5.29
C ASN A 76 38.21 -3.76 6.28
N ARG A 77 37.79 -5.00 6.27
CA ARG A 77 38.35 -6.00 7.16
C ARG A 77 39.84 -6.13 6.87
N PRO A 78 40.67 -6.20 7.90
CA PRO A 78 42.08 -6.40 7.68
C PRO A 78 42.32 -7.67 6.90
N ILE A 79 43.26 -7.58 5.98
CA ILE A 79 43.54 -8.69 5.10
C ILE A 79 44.24 -9.83 5.80
N HIS A 80 44.50 -9.66 7.04
CA HIS A 80 45.29 -10.66 7.79
C HIS A 80 44.72 -12.06 7.67
N THR A 81 43.40 -12.18 7.75
CA THR A 81 42.79 -13.51 7.70
C THR A 81 42.95 -14.10 6.32
N ASN A 82 42.67 -13.30 5.35
CA ASN A 82 42.80 -13.72 3.95
C ASN A 82 44.28 -13.88 3.60
N THR A 83 45.05 -12.97 4.06
CA THR A 83 46.50 -13.02 3.85
C THR A 83 47.09 -14.25 4.46
N TYR A 84 46.55 -14.66 5.57
CA TYR A 84 47.06 -15.83 6.24
C TYR A 84 46.84 -17.07 5.38
N ILE A 85 45.69 -17.22 4.84
CA ILE A 85 45.39 -18.32 3.93
C ILE A 85 46.17 -18.17 2.65
N GLU A 86 46.24 -16.95 2.15
CA GLU A 86 47.00 -16.66 0.97
C GLU A 86 48.48 -16.88 1.18
N ASN A 87 48.99 -16.57 2.35
CA ASN A 87 50.37 -16.78 2.64
C ASN A 87 50.74 -18.25 2.67
N GLU A 88 49.88 -19.06 3.20
CA GLU A 88 50.12 -20.48 3.10
C GLU A 88 50.19 -20.90 1.66
N TYR A 89 49.31 -20.42 0.92
CA TYR A 89 49.22 -20.70 -0.48
C TYR A 89 50.40 -20.13 -1.23
N ILE A 90 50.74 -18.90 -0.97
CA ILE A 90 51.84 -18.23 -1.59
C ILE A 90 53.14 -18.76 -1.13
N ASN A 91 53.26 -19.11 0.11
CA ASN A 91 54.49 -19.73 0.62
C ASN A 91 54.73 -21.04 -0.06
N GLN A 92 53.70 -21.73 -0.35
CA GLN A 92 53.83 -22.93 -1.14
C GLN A 92 54.25 -22.62 -2.53
N GLN A 93 53.78 -21.55 -3.07
CA GLN A 93 54.19 -21.10 -4.35
C GLN A 93 55.52 -20.46 -4.29
N HIS A 94 55.76 -19.76 -3.23
CA HIS A 94 57.02 -19.08 -3.10
C HIS A 94 58.08 -19.94 -2.65
N ASN A 95 57.68 -20.78 -1.87
CA ASN A 95 58.65 -21.76 -1.62
C ASN A 95 58.95 -22.42 -2.86
N TYR A 96 58.25 -21.99 -3.61
CA TYR A 96 58.39 -21.95 -4.87
C TYR A 96 58.97 -20.74 -5.26
N SER A 97 58.66 -19.85 -4.92
CA SER A 97 59.18 -18.64 -5.30
C SER A 97 59.91 -18.07 -4.21
N GLN A 98 59.85 -18.54 -3.34
CA GLN A 98 60.20 -18.08 -2.78
C GLN A 98 60.37 -18.13 -2.34
N THR A 99 60.16 -18.74 -2.26
CA THR A 99 60.33 -18.72 -2.25
C THR A 99 60.32 -18.41 -2.13
N THR A 100 60.53 -18.41 -2.14
CA THR A 100 60.58 -18.04 -2.28
C THR A 100 60.42 -17.55 -2.04
N GLN A 101 60.67 -17.69 -1.67
CA GLN A 101 60.54 -17.33 -1.64
C GLN A 101 60.24 -17.22 -1.58
#